data_b81a236d32909b1b5f342b7b9409799f
#
_entry.id   b81a236d32909b1b5f342b7b9409799f
#
_cell.length_a   1.000
_cell.length_b   1.000
_cell.length_c   1.000
_cell.angle_alpha   90.00
_cell.angle_beta   90.00
_cell.angle_gamma   90.00
#
_symmetry.space_group_name_H-M   'P 1'
#
loop_
_entity.id
_entity.type
_entity.pdbx_description
1 polymer ?
#
loop_
_entity_poly.entity_id
_entity_poly.type
_entity_poly.pdbx_seq_one_letter_code
_entity_poly.pdbx_strand_id
1 'polypeptide(L)'
;MNSLLMNIFLYIIIITINTLSCKQHSKEEWKSRSIYELLTDRFARDGEDTKIDCDLSNYCGGTFKGIQQNLDYISGMGFDAIWISPILKNKEGSYHGYHNIDLYSINEHFGTSNDLKELIKACHKKNIWVILDAVPNHMAPDVPFSNLIPFNKEEYFHDTCDISQDGDQEQKEKCRLYGLPDLNQENDFVKNKLLEWIKNTVEEYDFDGVRYADVPFVPKWFWKEFSEAANTFNFGIVQSEDPKYVSDYQNYMDAVGNYPLYYAIKKSFCGSMKNLEDYYFNSHRYYINPEYNENWVDNHDNPRFLSYCNDKNLFKNAIIFNLFYEGIPIFYYGDEQYFNGGSDPKNRETLFGYHYTNSEIYQMVKIANEVRKSQKIYNEKFIQRYADDYFYAFTRGNVLIAVSNSKDLERIITYHEFKEGDKLCNKLANDDCITVSNGGIKIIMNGEPKIYVKE
;
A
#
# COMPACT_ATOMS: atom_id res chain seq x y z
N MET A 1 49.84 -4.27 34.48
CA MET A 1 49.42 -5.11 33.35
C MET A 1 47.93 -5.46 33.40
N ASN A 2 47.29 -5.60 34.56
CA ASN A 2 45.90 -6.01 34.66
C ASN A 2 44.83 -4.89 34.42
N SER A 3 45.20 -3.60 34.59
CA SER A 3 44.22 -2.52 34.38
C SER A 3 44.02 -2.14 32.90
N LEU A 4 45.06 -2.33 32.10
CA LEU A 4 45.00 -2.03 30.65
C LEU A 4 44.18 -3.07 29.88
N LEU A 5 44.28 -4.34 30.28
CA LEU A 5 43.50 -5.44 29.70
C LEU A 5 42.00 -5.33 30.07
N MET A 6 41.69 -4.90 31.27
CA MET A 6 40.30 -4.72 31.72
C MET A 6 39.62 -3.54 31.01
N ASN A 7 40.36 -2.46 30.70
CA ASN A 7 39.82 -1.34 29.93
C ASN A 7 39.63 -1.68 28.44
N ILE A 8 40.49 -2.52 27.84
CA ILE A 8 40.34 -2.97 26.48
C ILE A 8 39.12 -3.92 26.34
N PHE A 9 38.88 -4.80 27.33
CA PHE A 9 37.71 -5.66 27.36
C PHE A 9 36.42 -4.86 27.56
N LEU A 10 36.40 -3.81 28.38
CA LEU A 10 35.26 -2.91 28.55
C LEU A 10 34.98 -2.10 27.27
N TYR A 11 36.01 -1.65 26.55
CA TYR A 11 35.87 -0.94 25.28
C TYR A 11 35.36 -1.84 24.16
N ILE A 12 35.77 -3.12 24.11
CA ILE A 12 35.30 -4.09 23.14
C ILE A 12 33.82 -4.48 23.41
N ILE A 13 33.41 -4.59 24.69
CA ILE A 13 32.02 -4.84 25.07
C ILE A 13 31.13 -3.63 24.76
N ILE A 14 31.60 -2.40 24.92
CA ILE A 14 30.86 -1.19 24.59
C ILE A 14 30.74 -1.03 23.06
N ILE A 15 31.72 -1.47 22.27
CA ILE A 15 31.65 -1.42 20.79
C ILE A 15 30.73 -2.52 20.23
N THR A 16 30.58 -3.65 20.94
CA THR A 16 29.67 -4.73 20.49
C THR A 16 28.22 -4.56 20.91
N ILE A 17 27.90 -3.62 21.80
CA ILE A 17 26.51 -3.30 22.19
C ILE A 17 25.89 -2.20 21.30
N ASN A 18 26.67 -1.57 20.43
CA ASN A 18 26.25 -0.42 19.63
C ASN A 18 26.00 -0.74 18.15
N THR A 19 25.39 -1.85 17.79
CA THR A 19 24.90 -2.01 16.40
C THR A 19 23.84 -3.10 16.25
N LEU A 20 22.73 -2.95 16.91
CA LEU A 20 21.43 -3.40 16.44
C LEU A 20 20.44 -2.24 16.59
N SER A 21 20.84 -1.08 16.06
CA SER A 21 19.87 -0.08 15.68
C SER A 21 19.24 -0.62 14.41
N CYS A 22 17.99 -1.05 14.47
CA CYS A 22 17.13 -1.20 13.31
C CYS A 22 17.38 0.01 12.41
N LYS A 23 17.85 -0.20 11.18
CA LYS A 23 18.20 0.90 10.27
C LYS A 23 16.89 1.54 9.82
N GLN A 24 16.46 2.55 10.54
CA GLN A 24 15.27 3.29 10.22
C GLN A 24 15.44 3.94 8.85
N HIS A 25 14.57 3.58 7.92
CA HIS A 25 14.55 4.19 6.59
C HIS A 25 13.90 5.57 6.65
N SER A 26 14.52 6.55 6.01
CA SER A 26 13.98 7.89 5.93
C SER A 26 12.73 7.96 5.02
N LYS A 27 11.87 8.96 5.24
CA LYS A 27 10.73 9.23 4.34
C LYS A 27 11.17 9.40 2.89
N GLU A 28 12.32 10.05 2.65
CA GLU A 28 12.89 10.24 1.31
C GLU A 28 13.22 8.91 0.62
N GLU A 29 13.70 7.93 1.37
CA GLU A 29 13.97 6.60 0.82
C GLU A 29 12.67 5.89 0.46
N TRP A 30 11.58 6.06 1.25
CA TRP A 30 10.27 5.49 0.97
C TRP A 30 9.65 5.99 -0.34
N LYS A 31 9.85 7.25 -0.74
CA LYS A 31 9.36 7.77 -2.04
C LYS A 31 9.85 6.94 -3.23
N SER A 32 11.01 6.33 -3.11
CA SER A 32 11.60 5.52 -4.17
C SER A 32 10.95 4.15 -4.34
N ARG A 33 10.16 3.70 -3.36
CA ARG A 33 9.59 2.35 -3.33
C ARG A 33 8.33 2.23 -4.19
N SER A 34 8.10 1.00 -4.62
CA SER A 34 6.82 0.53 -5.15
C SER A 34 6.38 -0.64 -4.30
N ILE A 35 5.18 -0.58 -3.75
CA ILE A 35 4.67 -1.53 -2.76
C ILE A 35 3.79 -2.57 -3.45
N TYR A 36 3.97 -3.84 -3.14
CA TYR A 36 3.07 -4.93 -3.50
C TYR A 36 2.26 -5.33 -2.27
N GLU A 37 0.96 -5.07 -2.29
CA GLU A 37 0.02 -5.44 -1.23
C GLU A 37 -0.45 -6.87 -1.42
N LEU A 38 -0.40 -7.69 -0.37
CA LEU A 38 -0.88 -9.06 -0.41
C LEU A 38 -1.56 -9.50 0.89
N LEU A 39 -2.53 -10.41 0.75
CA LEU A 39 -3.08 -11.15 1.87
C LEU A 39 -2.31 -12.45 2.04
N THR A 40 -1.73 -12.65 3.22
CA THR A 40 -0.89 -13.83 3.52
C THR A 40 -1.61 -15.13 3.18
N ASP A 41 -2.89 -15.24 3.56
CA ASP A 41 -3.70 -16.44 3.29
C ASP A 41 -3.96 -16.71 1.80
N ARG A 42 -3.82 -15.70 0.93
CA ARG A 42 -4.28 -15.75 -0.47
C ARG A 42 -3.15 -15.74 -1.49
N PHE A 43 -1.95 -15.35 -1.08
CA PHE A 43 -0.85 -15.12 -2.01
C PHE A 43 -0.19 -16.44 -2.44
N ALA A 44 0.34 -17.24 -1.51
CA ALA A 44 1.01 -18.50 -1.82
C ALA A 44 1.01 -19.46 -0.62
N ARG A 45 0.90 -20.77 -0.91
CA ARG A 45 1.05 -21.86 0.08
C ARG A 45 2.50 -22.30 0.20
N ASP A 46 2.85 -22.94 1.30
CA ASP A 46 4.14 -23.67 1.42
C ASP A 46 4.14 -24.88 0.49
N GLY A 47 5.18 -25.02 -0.35
CA GLY A 47 5.36 -26.12 -1.28
C GLY A 47 4.82 -25.85 -2.68
N GLU A 48 4.02 -26.76 -3.25
CA GLU A 48 3.56 -26.66 -4.63
C GLU A 48 2.52 -25.54 -4.81
N ASP A 49 2.76 -24.68 -5.79
CA ASP A 49 1.83 -23.64 -6.20
C ASP A 49 0.82 -24.19 -7.23
N THR A 50 -0.25 -24.79 -6.74
CA THR A 50 -1.33 -25.35 -7.58
C THR A 50 -2.66 -24.67 -7.30
N LYS A 51 -3.48 -24.52 -8.33
CA LYS A 51 -4.85 -24.03 -8.16
C LYS A 51 -5.64 -24.96 -7.25
N ILE A 52 -6.35 -24.33 -6.31
CA ILE A 52 -7.28 -25.03 -5.44
C ILE A 52 -8.65 -24.36 -5.47
N ASP A 53 -9.68 -25.14 -5.30
CA ASP A 53 -11.01 -24.63 -4.98
C ASP A 53 -11.05 -24.33 -3.48
N CYS A 54 -11.31 -23.08 -3.12
CA CYS A 54 -11.32 -22.58 -1.76
C CYS A 54 -12.55 -21.74 -1.49
N ASP A 55 -13.21 -21.97 -0.36
CA ASP A 55 -14.22 -21.05 0.13
C ASP A 55 -13.55 -19.77 0.62
N LEU A 56 -13.73 -18.71 -0.18
CA LEU A 56 -13.10 -17.40 0.08
C LEU A 56 -13.53 -16.74 1.40
N SER A 57 -14.56 -17.27 2.07
CA SER A 57 -14.97 -16.80 3.40
C SER A 57 -14.14 -17.40 4.53
N ASN A 58 -13.25 -18.36 4.23
CA ASN A 58 -12.44 -19.12 5.18
C ASN A 58 -10.95 -19.08 4.82
N TYR A 59 -10.11 -19.70 5.67
CA TYR A 59 -8.69 -19.87 5.36
C TYR A 59 -8.51 -20.75 4.11
N CYS A 60 -7.66 -20.28 3.18
CA CYS A 60 -7.28 -21.00 1.98
C CYS A 60 -5.87 -21.63 2.06
N GLY A 61 -5.09 -21.25 3.07
CA GLY A 61 -3.83 -21.91 3.42
C GLY A 61 -2.56 -21.24 2.91
N GLY A 62 -2.60 -19.96 2.55
CA GLY A 62 -1.39 -19.17 2.30
C GLY A 62 -0.58 -18.96 3.58
N THR A 63 0.75 -18.90 3.44
CA THR A 63 1.68 -18.88 4.58
C THR A 63 2.85 -17.94 4.38
N PHE A 64 3.55 -17.57 5.46
CA PHE A 64 4.80 -16.81 5.39
C PHE A 64 5.87 -17.51 4.54
N LYS A 65 5.96 -18.85 4.64
CA LYS A 65 6.87 -19.64 3.79
C LYS A 65 6.48 -19.59 2.32
N GLY A 66 5.17 -19.64 2.02
CA GLY A 66 4.67 -19.47 0.67
C GLY A 66 5.07 -18.13 0.08
N ILE A 67 4.93 -17.03 0.85
CA ILE A 67 5.42 -15.71 0.41
C ILE A 67 6.93 -15.75 0.18
N GLN A 68 7.70 -16.28 1.13
CA GLN A 68 9.16 -16.37 1.04
C GLN A 68 9.63 -17.11 -0.23
N GLN A 69 8.98 -18.20 -0.59
CA GLN A 69 9.30 -19.00 -1.78
C GLN A 69 8.99 -18.27 -3.09
N ASN A 70 8.08 -17.30 -3.07
CA ASN A 70 7.61 -16.56 -4.24
C ASN A 70 8.11 -15.10 -4.31
N LEU A 71 9.13 -14.72 -3.54
CA LEU A 71 9.70 -13.36 -3.57
C LEU A 71 10.26 -12.97 -4.93
N ASP A 72 10.74 -13.93 -5.74
CA ASP A 72 11.24 -13.70 -7.09
C ASP A 72 10.12 -13.27 -8.05
N TYR A 73 8.91 -13.75 -7.83
CA TYR A 73 7.72 -13.30 -8.57
C TYR A 73 7.45 -11.81 -8.34
N ILE A 74 7.48 -11.36 -7.08
CA ILE A 74 7.26 -9.96 -6.70
C ILE A 74 8.39 -9.07 -7.20
N SER A 75 9.64 -9.42 -6.89
CA SER A 75 10.81 -8.64 -7.31
C SER A 75 11.01 -8.64 -8.83
N GLY A 76 10.55 -9.67 -9.53
CA GLY A 76 10.56 -9.77 -10.99
C GLY A 76 9.69 -8.72 -11.68
N MET A 77 8.63 -8.22 -11.03
CA MET A 77 7.84 -7.05 -11.45
C MET A 77 8.50 -5.71 -11.07
N GLY A 78 9.61 -5.74 -10.35
CA GLY A 78 10.33 -4.55 -9.91
C GLY A 78 9.82 -3.93 -8.60
N PHE A 79 8.91 -4.59 -7.86
CA PHE A 79 8.53 -4.16 -6.52
C PHE A 79 9.68 -4.37 -5.53
N ASP A 80 9.82 -3.43 -4.62
CA ASP A 80 10.88 -3.39 -3.61
C ASP A 80 10.36 -3.08 -2.20
N ALA A 81 9.05 -3.16 -2.02
CA ALA A 81 8.40 -3.28 -0.73
C ALA A 81 7.18 -4.20 -0.84
N ILE A 82 6.84 -4.89 0.25
CA ILE A 82 5.59 -5.64 0.40
C ILE A 82 4.83 -5.14 1.62
N TRP A 83 3.50 -5.09 1.49
CA TRP A 83 2.59 -4.94 2.61
C TRP A 83 1.84 -6.25 2.79
N ILE A 84 2.01 -6.88 3.96
CA ILE A 84 1.35 -8.14 4.32
C ILE A 84 0.16 -7.87 5.23
N SER A 85 -0.89 -8.69 5.12
CA SER A 85 -2.06 -8.64 6.01
C SER A 85 -1.67 -8.82 7.48
N PRO A 86 -2.53 -8.39 8.46
CA PRO A 86 -2.21 -8.47 9.88
C PRO A 86 -1.76 -9.87 10.30
N ILE A 87 -0.74 -9.94 11.15
CA ILE A 87 0.02 -11.15 11.47
C ILE A 87 -0.42 -11.85 12.74
N LEU A 88 -1.29 -11.22 13.53
CA LEU A 88 -1.62 -11.67 14.88
C LEU A 88 -2.64 -12.80 14.90
N LYS A 89 -2.67 -13.52 16.01
CA LYS A 89 -3.66 -14.58 16.26
C LYS A 89 -5.09 -14.04 16.16
N ASN A 90 -5.87 -14.66 15.30
CA ASN A 90 -7.24 -14.26 14.99
C ASN A 90 -8.27 -15.25 15.55
N LYS A 91 -9.52 -14.79 15.66
CA LYS A 91 -10.68 -15.64 15.82
C LYS A 91 -10.71 -16.69 14.70
N GLU A 92 -11.12 -17.90 15.04
CA GLU A 92 -11.27 -18.99 14.07
C GLU A 92 -12.09 -18.57 12.84
N GLY A 93 -11.65 -18.93 11.64
CA GLY A 93 -12.25 -18.56 10.36
C GLY A 93 -11.91 -17.16 9.86
N SER A 94 -11.27 -16.30 10.66
CA SER A 94 -10.94 -14.92 10.27
C SER A 94 -9.59 -14.84 9.53
N TYR A 95 -9.56 -15.32 8.30
CA TYR A 95 -8.35 -15.44 7.44
C TYR A 95 -7.66 -14.11 7.14
N HIS A 96 -8.39 -13.00 7.24
CA HIS A 96 -7.91 -11.67 6.81
C HIS A 96 -7.01 -10.96 7.83
N GLY A 97 -6.96 -11.42 9.07
CA GLY A 97 -6.09 -10.87 10.11
C GLY A 97 -6.68 -9.71 10.94
N TYR A 98 -7.89 -9.24 10.64
CA TYR A 98 -8.48 -8.06 11.31
C TYR A 98 -9.33 -8.41 12.55
N HIS A 99 -9.46 -9.68 12.94
CA HIS A 99 -10.19 -10.12 14.15
C HIS A 99 -9.23 -10.68 15.19
N ASN A 100 -8.34 -9.82 15.69
CA ASN A 100 -7.31 -10.18 16.67
C ASN A 100 -7.93 -10.65 17.99
N ILE A 101 -7.39 -11.73 18.55
CA ILE A 101 -7.74 -12.22 19.90
C ILE A 101 -6.54 -12.17 20.85
N ASP A 102 -5.34 -12.05 20.33
CA ASP A 102 -4.10 -12.01 21.11
C ASP A 102 -3.06 -11.12 20.40
N LEU A 103 -2.61 -10.06 21.07
CA LEU A 103 -1.61 -9.13 20.52
C LEU A 103 -0.18 -9.69 20.54
N TYR A 104 0.07 -10.81 21.20
CA TYR A 104 1.42 -11.33 21.39
C TYR A 104 1.71 -12.61 20.61
N SER A 105 0.67 -13.26 20.11
CA SER A 105 0.79 -14.51 19.35
C SER A 105 0.63 -14.29 17.86
N ILE A 106 1.47 -14.94 17.07
CA ILE A 106 1.34 -14.99 15.61
C ILE A 106 0.19 -15.93 15.22
N ASN A 107 -0.49 -15.63 14.12
CA ASN A 107 -1.53 -16.48 13.54
C ASN A 107 -0.92 -17.80 13.07
N GLU A 108 -1.31 -18.89 13.73
CA GLU A 108 -0.82 -20.25 13.47
C GLU A 108 -1.11 -20.75 12.05
N HIS A 109 -2.15 -20.23 11.38
CA HIS A 109 -2.46 -20.56 9.99
C HIS A 109 -1.42 -19.98 9.02
N PHE A 110 -0.75 -18.89 9.37
CA PHE A 110 0.28 -18.28 8.53
C PHE A 110 1.66 -18.84 8.77
N GLY A 111 1.88 -19.45 9.93
CA GLY A 111 3.15 -20.03 10.36
C GLY A 111 3.54 -19.62 11.77
N THR A 112 4.82 -19.75 12.08
CA THR A 112 5.38 -19.41 13.40
C THR A 112 6.03 -18.03 13.39
N SER A 113 6.35 -17.48 14.58
CA SER A 113 7.17 -16.27 14.73
C SER A 113 8.52 -16.41 14.00
N ASN A 114 9.12 -17.61 14.01
CA ASN A 114 10.37 -17.85 13.27
C ASN A 114 10.18 -17.81 11.77
N ASP A 115 9.06 -18.32 11.24
CA ASP A 115 8.77 -18.27 9.80
C ASP A 115 8.59 -16.82 9.33
N LEU A 116 7.97 -15.94 10.14
CA LEU A 116 7.87 -14.52 9.86
C LEU A 116 9.25 -13.83 9.85
N LYS A 117 10.11 -14.13 10.84
CA LYS A 117 11.49 -13.60 10.88
C LYS A 117 12.30 -14.02 9.66
N GLU A 118 12.19 -15.28 9.24
CA GLU A 118 12.90 -15.77 8.04
C GLU A 118 12.34 -15.17 6.75
N LEU A 119 11.01 -14.90 6.66
CA LEU A 119 10.41 -14.17 5.55
C LEU A 119 11.01 -12.75 5.44
N ILE A 120 10.99 -11.97 6.53
CA ILE A 120 11.47 -10.59 6.54
C ILE A 120 12.97 -10.55 6.19
N LYS A 121 13.76 -11.43 6.78
CA LYS A 121 15.18 -11.58 6.45
C LYS A 121 15.42 -11.93 4.97
N ALA A 122 14.57 -12.77 4.38
CA ALA A 122 14.65 -13.09 2.95
C ALA A 122 14.27 -11.90 2.07
N CYS A 123 13.26 -11.10 2.48
CA CYS A 123 12.91 -9.84 1.84
C CYS A 123 14.10 -8.86 1.86
N HIS A 124 14.70 -8.63 3.02
CA HIS A 124 15.85 -7.72 3.16
C HIS A 124 17.05 -8.14 2.31
N LYS A 125 17.33 -9.46 2.17
CA LYS A 125 18.39 -9.95 1.26
C LYS A 125 18.14 -9.58 -0.20
N LYS A 126 16.87 -9.37 -0.59
CA LYS A 126 16.45 -8.92 -1.93
C LYS A 126 16.22 -7.41 -2.03
N ASN A 127 16.54 -6.65 -0.96
CA ASN A 127 16.22 -5.23 -0.84
C ASN A 127 14.72 -4.93 -0.98
N ILE A 128 13.88 -5.84 -0.50
CA ILE A 128 12.44 -5.68 -0.37
C ILE A 128 12.14 -5.29 1.08
N TRP A 129 11.47 -4.15 1.30
CA TRP A 129 11.04 -3.70 2.61
C TRP A 129 9.69 -4.31 2.97
N VAL A 130 9.42 -4.47 4.27
CA VAL A 130 8.20 -5.13 4.74
C VAL A 130 7.38 -4.20 5.62
N ILE A 131 6.12 -4.03 5.26
CA ILE A 131 5.14 -3.20 5.98
C ILE A 131 4.25 -4.10 6.82
N LEU A 132 4.19 -3.81 8.11
CA LEU A 132 3.24 -4.40 9.05
C LEU A 132 1.86 -3.74 8.88
N ASP A 133 0.80 -4.52 8.87
CA ASP A 133 -0.58 -4.01 9.03
C ASP A 133 -0.99 -4.06 10.51
N ALA A 134 -1.24 -2.90 11.11
CA ALA A 134 -1.53 -2.74 12.52
C ALA A 134 -2.98 -2.31 12.75
N VAL A 135 -3.68 -2.99 13.68
CA VAL A 135 -5.10 -2.79 14.02
C VAL A 135 -5.24 -2.43 15.49
N PRO A 136 -5.05 -1.15 15.90
CA PRO A 136 -5.18 -0.73 17.29
C PRO A 136 -6.60 -0.28 17.67
N ASN A 137 -7.56 -0.34 16.74
CA ASN A 137 -8.93 0.12 16.96
C ASN A 137 -9.77 -0.89 17.76
N HIS A 138 -9.71 -2.16 17.42
CA HIS A 138 -10.66 -3.15 17.91
C HIS A 138 -10.05 -4.55 18.13
N MET A 139 -10.81 -5.41 18.80
CA MET A 139 -10.56 -6.83 18.92
C MET A 139 -11.65 -7.65 18.20
N ALA A 140 -11.49 -8.97 18.19
CA ALA A 140 -12.42 -9.88 17.52
C ALA A 140 -13.85 -9.81 18.08
N PRO A 141 -14.90 -9.84 17.23
CA PRO A 141 -16.28 -9.89 17.65
C PRO A 141 -16.64 -11.31 18.17
N ASP A 142 -17.70 -11.41 18.97
CA ASP A 142 -18.26 -12.68 19.49
C ASP A 142 -17.26 -13.55 20.26
N VAL A 143 -16.25 -12.94 20.86
CA VAL A 143 -15.28 -13.58 21.75
C VAL A 143 -15.48 -13.01 23.15
N PRO A 144 -15.62 -13.84 24.20
CA PRO A 144 -15.67 -13.34 25.57
C PRO A 144 -14.44 -12.49 25.89
N PHE A 145 -14.61 -11.36 26.54
CA PHE A 145 -13.49 -10.49 26.91
C PHE A 145 -12.38 -11.24 27.65
N SER A 146 -12.75 -12.18 28.55
CA SER A 146 -11.77 -13.01 29.28
C SER A 146 -10.77 -13.77 28.38
N ASN A 147 -11.07 -13.93 27.10
CA ASN A 147 -10.25 -14.65 26.12
C ASN A 147 -9.47 -13.72 25.21
N LEU A 148 -9.61 -12.39 25.38
CA LEU A 148 -8.85 -11.38 24.61
C LEU A 148 -7.59 -10.99 25.37
N ILE A 149 -6.43 -11.10 24.74
CA ILE A 149 -5.12 -10.85 25.35
C ILE A 149 -4.48 -9.62 24.73
N PRO A 150 -4.08 -8.63 25.53
CA PRO A 150 -4.18 -8.51 27.00
C PRO A 150 -5.49 -7.88 27.51
N PHE A 151 -6.43 -7.55 26.63
CA PHE A 151 -7.62 -6.76 26.93
C PHE A 151 -8.78 -7.63 27.42
N ASN A 152 -8.58 -8.30 28.53
CA ASN A 152 -9.46 -9.35 29.04
C ASN A 152 -10.57 -8.88 29.99
N LYS A 153 -10.89 -7.58 29.99
CA LYS A 153 -11.95 -6.99 30.80
C LYS A 153 -12.76 -5.98 30.00
N GLU A 154 -14.04 -5.86 30.32
CA GLU A 154 -14.96 -4.91 29.68
C GLU A 154 -14.50 -3.45 29.81
N GLU A 155 -13.89 -3.06 30.92
CA GLU A 155 -13.37 -1.70 31.17
C GLU A 155 -12.28 -1.23 30.19
N TYR A 156 -11.74 -2.13 29.35
CA TYR A 156 -10.75 -1.83 28.33
C TYR A 156 -11.37 -1.44 26.99
N PHE A 157 -12.69 -1.46 26.90
CA PHE A 157 -13.46 -1.15 25.71
C PHE A 157 -14.39 0.02 25.98
N HIS A 158 -14.71 0.78 24.92
CA HIS A 158 -15.79 1.75 24.98
C HIS A 158 -17.15 1.07 25.17
N ASP A 159 -18.13 1.83 25.68
CA ASP A 159 -19.50 1.37 25.83
C ASP A 159 -20.07 0.88 24.50
N THR A 160 -20.98 -0.08 24.56
CA THR A 160 -21.60 -0.63 23.36
C THR A 160 -22.54 0.40 22.75
N CYS A 161 -22.11 0.98 21.62
CA CYS A 161 -22.95 1.79 20.74
C CYS A 161 -22.58 1.51 19.28
N ASP A 162 -23.51 1.76 18.37
CA ASP A 162 -23.28 1.64 16.93
C ASP A 162 -23.07 3.02 16.31
N ILE A 163 -22.20 3.09 15.30
CA ILE A 163 -21.99 4.32 14.54
C ILE A 163 -23.21 4.54 13.65
N SER A 164 -23.91 5.66 13.83
CA SER A 164 -25.04 6.02 12.95
C SER A 164 -24.54 6.45 11.57
N GLN A 165 -25.43 6.43 10.57
CA GLN A 165 -25.10 6.84 9.20
C GLN A 165 -24.53 8.27 9.12
N ASP A 166 -25.01 9.16 9.99
CA ASP A 166 -24.59 10.57 10.09
C ASP A 166 -23.71 10.81 11.34
N GLY A 167 -23.07 9.75 11.85
CA GLY A 167 -22.23 9.81 13.05
C GLY A 167 -21.10 10.82 12.92
N ASP A 168 -20.98 11.68 13.93
CA ASP A 168 -19.88 12.63 14.03
C ASP A 168 -18.55 11.95 14.40
N GLN A 169 -17.49 12.74 14.52
CA GLN A 169 -16.17 12.21 14.83
C GLN A 169 -16.09 11.53 16.21
N GLU A 170 -16.79 12.07 17.20
CA GLU A 170 -16.82 11.48 18.55
C GLU A 170 -17.50 10.10 18.53
N GLN A 171 -18.59 9.96 17.78
CA GLN A 171 -19.28 8.70 17.62
C GLN A 171 -18.42 7.66 16.89
N LYS A 172 -17.64 8.08 15.89
CA LYS A 172 -16.67 7.20 15.22
C LYS A 172 -15.59 6.69 16.18
N GLU A 173 -15.09 7.56 17.07
CA GLU A 173 -13.99 7.25 17.99
C GLU A 173 -14.43 6.45 19.23
N LYS A 174 -15.73 6.34 19.51
CA LYS A 174 -16.24 5.70 20.74
C LYS A 174 -17.28 4.61 20.53
N CYS A 175 -17.77 4.44 19.29
CA CYS A 175 -18.75 3.40 18.98
C CYS A 175 -18.16 2.33 18.07
N ARG A 176 -18.80 1.17 18.04
CA ARG A 176 -18.31 -0.03 17.36
C ARG A 176 -18.42 0.08 15.86
N LEU A 177 -17.28 0.05 15.18
CA LEU A 177 -17.21 -0.13 13.75
C LEU A 177 -17.67 -1.56 13.40
N TYR A 178 -18.74 -1.69 12.63
CA TYR A 178 -19.32 -3.01 12.24
C TYR A 178 -19.61 -3.96 13.42
N GLY A 179 -19.87 -3.41 14.60
CA GLY A 179 -20.13 -4.22 15.82
C GLY A 179 -18.87 -4.80 16.48
N LEU A 180 -17.68 -4.45 16.02
CA LEU A 180 -16.40 -4.90 16.59
C LEU A 180 -16.16 -4.27 17.97
N PRO A 181 -15.69 -5.03 18.97
CA PRO A 181 -15.35 -4.48 20.29
C PRO A 181 -14.29 -3.39 20.19
N ASP A 182 -14.68 -2.16 20.44
CA ASP A 182 -13.88 -0.96 20.28
C ASP A 182 -12.98 -0.71 21.49
N LEU A 183 -11.66 -0.62 21.29
CA LEU A 183 -10.69 -0.42 22.36
C LEU A 183 -10.72 1.02 22.88
N ASN A 184 -10.74 1.19 24.20
CA ASN A 184 -10.70 2.51 24.84
C ASN A 184 -9.26 3.00 24.99
N GLN A 185 -8.77 3.79 24.02
CA GLN A 185 -7.40 4.33 24.04
C GLN A 185 -7.22 5.41 25.11
N GLU A 186 -8.28 5.98 25.69
CA GLU A 186 -8.22 6.87 26.86
C GLU A 186 -7.89 6.11 28.16
N ASN A 187 -8.09 4.80 28.19
CA ASN A 187 -7.65 3.95 29.29
C ASN A 187 -6.14 3.77 29.25
N ASP A 188 -5.41 4.20 30.30
CA ASP A 188 -3.96 4.13 30.35
C ASP A 188 -3.39 2.72 30.15
N PHE A 189 -4.09 1.68 30.60
CA PHE A 189 -3.64 0.30 30.39
C PHE A 189 -3.71 -0.06 28.91
N VAL A 190 -4.82 0.25 28.24
CA VAL A 190 -5.02 -0.01 26.81
C VAL A 190 -3.98 0.74 25.98
N LYS A 191 -3.87 2.05 26.19
CA LYS A 191 -2.89 2.90 25.52
C LYS A 191 -1.48 2.33 25.66
N ASN A 192 -1.02 2.14 26.90
CA ASN A 192 0.34 1.69 27.16
C ASN A 192 0.62 0.30 26.54
N LYS A 193 -0.36 -0.62 26.55
CA LYS A 193 -0.22 -1.94 25.92
C LYS A 193 -0.14 -1.87 24.41
N LEU A 194 -0.89 -1.00 23.77
CA LEU A 194 -0.81 -0.78 22.33
C LEU A 194 0.53 -0.14 21.91
N LEU A 195 1.02 0.87 22.67
CA LEU A 195 2.31 1.50 22.41
C LEU A 195 3.48 0.52 22.61
N GLU A 196 3.45 -0.27 23.69
CA GLU A 196 4.43 -1.33 23.96
C GLU A 196 4.41 -2.39 22.85
N TRP A 197 3.23 -2.81 22.41
CA TRP A 197 3.06 -3.82 21.38
C TRP A 197 3.64 -3.38 20.04
N ILE A 198 3.28 -2.20 19.55
CA ILE A 198 3.75 -1.77 18.22
C ILE A 198 5.27 -1.60 18.20
N LYS A 199 5.84 -0.99 19.25
CA LYS A 199 7.28 -0.86 19.39
C LYS A 199 7.98 -2.22 19.35
N ASN A 200 7.56 -3.15 20.23
CA ASN A 200 8.19 -4.46 20.33
C ASN A 200 8.02 -5.27 19.05
N THR A 201 6.87 -5.18 18.36
CA THR A 201 6.61 -5.91 17.12
C THR A 201 7.51 -5.39 15.99
N VAL A 202 7.64 -4.08 15.83
CA VAL A 202 8.53 -3.50 14.81
C VAL A 202 9.99 -3.88 15.07
N GLU A 203 10.45 -3.77 16.34
CA GLU A 203 11.83 -4.10 16.72
C GLU A 203 12.11 -5.60 16.64
N GLU A 204 11.20 -6.47 17.09
CA GLU A 204 11.40 -7.92 17.12
C GLU A 204 11.49 -8.54 15.73
N TYR A 205 10.66 -8.07 14.80
CA TYR A 205 10.56 -8.63 13.46
C TYR A 205 11.34 -7.83 12.42
N ASP A 206 11.85 -6.65 12.76
CA ASP A 206 12.60 -5.76 11.85
C ASP A 206 11.72 -5.26 10.68
N PHE A 207 10.49 -4.80 10.99
CA PHE A 207 9.61 -4.18 10.01
C PHE A 207 10.12 -2.80 9.58
N ASP A 208 10.06 -2.51 8.29
CA ASP A 208 10.54 -1.26 7.69
C ASP A 208 9.48 -0.15 7.70
N GLY A 209 8.22 -0.50 7.83
CA GLY A 209 7.10 0.43 7.87
C GLY A 209 5.85 -0.18 8.52
N VAL A 210 4.87 0.67 8.84
CA VAL A 210 3.58 0.26 9.42
C VAL A 210 2.44 0.95 8.72
N ARG A 211 1.44 0.17 8.33
CA ARG A 211 0.13 0.66 7.88
C ARG A 211 -0.85 0.61 9.05
N TYR A 212 -1.60 1.69 9.28
CA TYR A 212 -2.62 1.78 10.31
C TYR A 212 -4.02 1.56 9.73
N ALA A 213 -4.72 0.55 10.25
CA ALA A 213 -6.11 0.30 9.94
C ALA A 213 -7.04 1.25 10.71
N ASP A 214 -8.22 1.50 10.16
CA ASP A 214 -9.36 2.14 10.84
C ASP A 214 -9.05 3.50 11.49
N VAL A 215 -8.18 4.28 10.87
CA VAL A 215 -7.64 5.53 11.42
C VAL A 215 -8.72 6.51 11.90
N PRO A 216 -9.87 6.72 11.21
CA PRO A 216 -10.91 7.63 11.67
C PRO A 216 -11.64 7.19 12.94
N PHE A 217 -11.47 5.93 13.35
CA PHE A 217 -12.18 5.31 14.46
C PHE A 217 -11.34 5.26 15.75
N VAL A 218 -10.19 5.89 15.75
CA VAL A 218 -9.29 6.04 16.90
C VAL A 218 -9.00 7.53 17.10
N PRO A 219 -8.95 8.06 18.33
CA PRO A 219 -8.69 9.47 18.61
C PRO A 219 -7.39 9.96 17.97
N LYS A 220 -7.43 11.14 17.34
CA LYS A 220 -6.28 11.69 16.60
C LYS A 220 -5.01 11.82 17.44
N TRP A 221 -5.15 12.19 18.72
CA TRP A 221 -4.01 12.35 19.63
C TRP A 221 -3.24 11.03 19.82
N PHE A 222 -3.94 9.87 19.82
CA PHE A 222 -3.33 8.55 19.97
C PHE A 222 -2.38 8.22 18.81
N TRP A 223 -2.75 8.59 17.59
CA TRP A 223 -1.93 8.30 16.41
C TRP A 223 -0.53 8.92 16.48
N LYS A 224 -0.41 10.11 17.09
CA LYS A 224 0.91 10.72 17.29
C LYS A 224 1.78 9.87 18.21
N GLU A 225 1.26 9.48 19.37
CA GLU A 225 1.99 8.65 20.34
C GLU A 225 2.29 7.26 19.73
N PHE A 226 1.35 6.69 18.96
CA PHE A 226 1.51 5.39 18.33
C PHE A 226 2.57 5.40 17.22
N SER A 227 2.61 6.46 16.41
CA SER A 227 3.63 6.67 15.38
C SER A 227 5.02 6.88 15.98
N GLU A 228 5.13 7.64 17.10
CA GLU A 228 6.36 7.81 17.84
C GLU A 228 6.84 6.47 18.44
N ALA A 229 5.93 5.64 18.94
CA ALA A 229 6.26 4.33 19.49
C ALA A 229 6.71 3.33 18.41
N ALA A 230 6.04 3.32 17.25
CA ALA A 230 6.43 2.49 16.10
C ALA A 230 7.82 2.86 15.57
N ASN A 231 8.20 4.13 15.65
CA ASN A 231 9.51 4.66 15.30
C ASN A 231 10.01 4.17 13.92
N THR A 232 9.13 4.11 12.94
CA THR A 232 9.41 3.79 11.54
C THR A 232 8.40 4.50 10.64
N PHE A 233 8.63 4.52 9.32
CA PHE A 233 7.68 5.10 8.37
C PHE A 233 6.30 4.50 8.55
N ASN A 234 5.27 5.35 8.55
CA ASN A 234 3.91 4.92 8.78
C ASN A 234 2.90 5.69 7.93
N PHE A 235 1.83 5.00 7.58
CA PHE A 235 0.71 5.59 6.89
C PHE A 235 -0.63 5.04 7.38
N GLY A 236 -1.64 5.88 7.31
CA GLY A 236 -2.96 5.55 7.82
C GLY A 236 -4.06 5.52 6.78
N ILE A 237 -4.97 4.59 6.92
CA ILE A 237 -6.13 4.46 6.04
C ILE A 237 -7.30 5.28 6.58
N VAL A 238 -7.65 6.31 5.81
CA VAL A 238 -8.79 7.19 6.05
C VAL A 238 -9.74 7.08 4.86
N GLN A 239 -10.72 6.19 4.96
CA GLN A 239 -11.66 5.93 3.86
C GLN A 239 -12.66 7.07 3.71
N SER A 240 -12.33 8.04 2.87
CA SER A 240 -13.18 9.19 2.56
C SER A 240 -12.86 9.75 1.17
N GLU A 241 -13.89 10.26 0.47
CA GLU A 241 -13.70 11.04 -0.77
C GLU A 241 -13.23 12.48 -0.49
N ASP A 242 -13.41 12.99 0.73
CA ASP A 242 -13.06 14.37 1.08
C ASP A 242 -11.54 14.50 1.37
N PRO A 243 -10.78 15.14 0.48
CA PRO A 243 -9.34 15.31 0.65
C PRO A 243 -8.96 16.16 1.85
N LYS A 244 -9.85 17.08 2.28
CA LYS A 244 -9.62 17.91 3.46
C LYS A 244 -9.67 17.07 4.74
N TYR A 245 -10.63 16.14 4.81
CA TYR A 245 -10.74 15.22 5.94
C TYR A 245 -9.57 14.27 6.00
N VAL A 246 -9.19 13.68 4.85
CA VAL A 246 -8.07 12.73 4.76
C VAL A 246 -6.73 13.39 5.08
N SER A 247 -6.47 14.58 4.53
CA SER A 247 -5.18 15.28 4.71
C SER A 247 -4.92 15.74 6.13
N ASP A 248 -5.97 15.96 6.93
CA ASP A 248 -5.82 16.37 8.34
C ASP A 248 -5.05 15.34 9.16
N TYR A 249 -5.14 14.05 8.80
CA TYR A 249 -4.42 12.98 9.49
C TYR A 249 -2.90 12.99 9.22
N GLN A 250 -2.40 13.68 8.19
CA GLN A 250 -0.95 13.89 7.99
C GLN A 250 -0.28 14.68 9.11
N ASN A 251 -1.05 15.34 9.99
CA ASN A 251 -0.52 15.99 11.20
C ASN A 251 -0.11 14.99 12.30
N TYR A 252 -0.53 13.73 12.20
CA TYR A 252 -0.41 12.72 13.26
C TYR A 252 0.41 11.49 12.83
N MET A 253 0.71 11.36 11.54
CA MET A 253 1.45 10.27 10.93
C MET A 253 2.23 10.74 9.71
N ASP A 254 3.11 9.91 9.18
CA ASP A 254 4.00 10.30 8.08
C ASP A 254 3.27 10.53 6.76
N ALA A 255 2.26 9.69 6.49
CA ALA A 255 1.51 9.70 5.25
C ALA A 255 0.08 9.15 5.43
N VAL A 256 -0.75 9.28 4.40
CA VAL A 256 -2.12 8.76 4.39
C VAL A 256 -2.41 8.03 3.08
N GLY A 257 -3.21 7.00 3.17
CA GLY A 257 -3.76 6.33 2.00
C GLY A 257 -4.71 7.25 1.22
N ASN A 258 -4.45 7.39 -0.07
CA ASN A 258 -5.07 8.42 -0.91
C ASN A 258 -6.42 7.95 -1.48
N TYR A 259 -7.40 7.73 -0.62
CA TYR A 259 -8.76 7.39 -1.04
C TYR A 259 -9.40 8.40 -1.99
N PRO A 260 -9.22 9.73 -1.83
CA PRO A 260 -9.72 10.68 -2.82
C PRO A 260 -9.20 10.42 -4.24
N LEU A 261 -7.92 10.03 -4.41
CA LEU A 261 -7.38 9.64 -5.70
C LEU A 261 -7.95 8.30 -6.19
N TYR A 262 -8.08 7.31 -5.31
CA TYR A 262 -8.71 6.03 -5.63
C TYR A 262 -10.09 6.21 -6.27
N TYR A 263 -10.95 7.05 -5.69
CA TYR A 263 -12.25 7.34 -6.26
C TYR A 263 -12.15 8.14 -7.56
N ALA A 264 -11.21 9.10 -7.65
CA ALA A 264 -10.99 9.85 -8.87
C ALA A 264 -10.52 8.95 -10.03
N ILE A 265 -9.63 7.99 -9.78
CA ILE A 265 -9.19 6.97 -10.77
C ILE A 265 -10.40 6.21 -11.31
N LYS A 266 -11.22 5.63 -10.44
CA LYS A 266 -12.42 4.86 -10.87
C LYS A 266 -13.41 5.72 -11.67
N LYS A 267 -13.71 6.92 -11.19
CA LYS A 267 -14.60 7.87 -11.88
C LYS A 267 -14.04 8.30 -13.24
N SER A 268 -12.73 8.40 -13.38
CA SER A 268 -12.10 8.88 -14.61
C SER A 268 -12.04 7.83 -15.69
N PHE A 269 -11.48 6.67 -15.40
CA PHE A 269 -11.28 5.64 -16.41
C PHE A 269 -12.61 4.99 -16.85
N CYS A 270 -13.60 4.94 -15.97
CA CYS A 270 -14.95 4.44 -16.30
C CYS A 270 -15.95 5.57 -16.65
N GLY A 271 -15.48 6.81 -16.79
CA GLY A 271 -16.31 7.97 -17.06
C GLY A 271 -15.53 9.09 -17.78
N SER A 272 -15.36 10.24 -17.17
CA SER A 272 -14.62 11.38 -17.74
C SER A 272 -13.23 11.55 -17.12
N MET A 273 -12.18 11.64 -17.95
CA MET A 273 -10.80 11.86 -17.50
C MET A 273 -10.61 13.21 -16.79
N LYS A 274 -11.54 14.15 -16.93
CA LYS A 274 -11.54 15.41 -16.17
C LYS A 274 -11.61 15.21 -14.65
N ASN A 275 -12.13 14.09 -14.17
CA ASN A 275 -12.11 13.84 -12.73
C ASN A 275 -10.68 13.76 -12.15
N LEU A 276 -9.65 13.37 -12.96
CA LEU A 276 -8.25 13.45 -12.54
C LEU A 276 -7.76 14.90 -12.45
N GLU A 277 -8.16 15.75 -13.39
CA GLU A 277 -7.87 17.19 -13.37
C GLU A 277 -8.53 17.85 -12.15
N ASP A 278 -9.83 17.57 -11.92
CA ASP A 278 -10.56 18.08 -10.76
C ASP A 278 -9.91 17.63 -9.44
N TYR A 279 -9.50 16.36 -9.36
CA TYR A 279 -8.75 15.86 -8.21
C TYR A 279 -7.44 16.63 -8.03
N TYR A 280 -6.63 16.79 -9.06
CA TYR A 280 -5.35 17.47 -9.01
C TYR A 280 -5.50 18.92 -8.49
N PHE A 281 -6.41 19.70 -9.03
CA PHE A 281 -6.59 21.10 -8.64
C PHE A 281 -7.32 21.27 -7.29
N ASN A 282 -8.22 20.37 -6.92
CA ASN A 282 -9.05 20.53 -5.73
C ASN A 282 -8.49 19.79 -4.51
N SER A 283 -7.81 18.68 -4.70
CA SER A 283 -7.35 17.80 -3.61
C SER A 283 -5.91 18.05 -3.22
N HIS A 284 -5.04 18.25 -4.19
CA HIS A 284 -3.60 18.41 -3.96
C HIS A 284 -3.26 19.52 -2.96
N ARG A 285 -4.00 20.63 -2.98
CA ARG A 285 -3.81 21.79 -2.11
C ARG A 285 -4.02 21.52 -0.62
N TYR A 286 -4.71 20.44 -0.25
CA TYR A 286 -4.97 20.10 1.15
C TYR A 286 -3.84 19.28 1.76
N TYR A 287 -3.12 18.51 0.96
CA TYR A 287 -2.05 17.65 1.45
C TYR A 287 -0.79 18.45 1.80
N ILE A 288 -0.21 18.13 2.96
CA ILE A 288 1.04 18.75 3.43
C ILE A 288 2.22 18.19 2.62
N ASN A 289 2.23 16.90 2.42
CA ASN A 289 3.30 16.15 1.74
C ASN A 289 2.68 15.11 0.79
N PRO A 290 2.12 15.51 -0.36
CA PRO A 290 1.44 14.60 -1.29
C PRO A 290 2.36 13.52 -1.86
N GLU A 291 3.67 13.79 -1.90
CA GLU A 291 4.69 12.86 -2.39
C GLU A 291 4.92 11.62 -1.52
N TYR A 292 4.37 11.60 -0.31
CA TYR A 292 4.42 10.42 0.57
C TYR A 292 3.11 9.65 0.64
N ASN A 293 2.01 10.19 0.09
CA ASN A 293 0.73 9.50 0.10
C ASN A 293 0.79 8.20 -0.72
N GLU A 294 0.14 7.17 -0.20
CA GLU A 294 0.03 5.88 -0.88
C GLU A 294 -1.14 5.88 -1.84
N ASN A 295 -0.90 5.45 -3.08
CA ASN A 295 -1.89 5.44 -4.15
C ASN A 295 -2.10 4.01 -4.68
N TRP A 296 -3.33 3.65 -5.01
CA TRP A 296 -3.68 2.34 -5.57
C TRP A 296 -4.86 2.43 -6.55
N VAL A 297 -5.02 1.39 -7.37
CA VAL A 297 -6.20 1.16 -8.21
C VAL A 297 -7.17 0.24 -7.50
N ASP A 298 -6.66 -0.87 -6.95
CA ASP A 298 -7.40 -1.87 -6.18
C ASP A 298 -6.78 -2.10 -4.81
N ASN A 299 -7.59 -2.59 -3.86
CA ASN A 299 -7.20 -2.99 -2.51
C ASN A 299 -8.13 -4.09 -2.00
N HIS A 300 -7.84 -4.61 -0.80
CA HIS A 300 -8.62 -5.68 -0.19
C HIS A 300 -9.98 -5.24 0.41
N ASP A 301 -10.26 -3.95 0.53
CA ASP A 301 -11.50 -3.42 1.14
C ASP A 301 -12.61 -3.16 0.10
N ASN A 302 -12.26 -3.04 -1.17
CA ASN A 302 -13.18 -2.61 -2.21
C ASN A 302 -13.25 -3.60 -3.38
N PRO A 303 -14.38 -3.64 -4.12
CA PRO A 303 -14.47 -4.41 -5.36
C PRO A 303 -13.35 -4.02 -6.32
N ARG A 304 -12.77 -5.04 -6.98
CA ARG A 304 -11.70 -4.81 -7.95
C ARG A 304 -12.19 -3.95 -9.11
N PHE A 305 -11.28 -3.19 -9.73
CA PHE A 305 -11.56 -2.31 -10.86
C PHE A 305 -12.29 -3.04 -11.98
N LEU A 306 -11.82 -4.25 -12.35
CA LEU A 306 -12.42 -5.05 -13.42
C LEU A 306 -13.83 -5.57 -13.10
N SER A 307 -14.22 -5.65 -11.83
CA SER A 307 -15.62 -5.97 -11.46
C SER A 307 -16.57 -4.78 -11.67
N TYR A 308 -16.03 -3.56 -11.55
CA TYR A 308 -16.76 -2.32 -11.73
C TYR A 308 -16.74 -1.83 -13.18
N CYS A 309 -15.59 -1.97 -13.86
CA CYS A 309 -15.33 -1.46 -15.19
C CYS A 309 -14.62 -2.57 -15.99
N ASN A 310 -15.40 -3.49 -16.58
CA ASN A 310 -14.87 -4.70 -17.21
C ASN A 310 -14.21 -4.41 -18.58
N ASP A 311 -13.15 -3.58 -18.56
CA ASP A 311 -12.31 -3.28 -19.71
C ASP A 311 -10.82 -3.32 -19.31
N LYS A 312 -10.10 -4.28 -19.89
CA LYS A 312 -8.68 -4.50 -19.62
C LYS A 312 -7.80 -3.33 -20.04
N ASN A 313 -8.17 -2.60 -21.09
CA ASN A 313 -7.39 -1.45 -21.54
C ASN A 313 -7.53 -0.29 -20.57
N LEU A 314 -8.73 -0.03 -20.09
CA LEU A 314 -8.95 0.98 -19.04
C LEU A 314 -8.19 0.64 -17.76
N PHE A 315 -8.17 -0.64 -17.40
CA PHE A 315 -7.42 -1.11 -16.23
C PHE A 315 -5.90 -0.90 -16.37
N LYS A 316 -5.32 -1.24 -17.55
CA LYS A 316 -3.91 -0.97 -17.84
C LYS A 316 -3.57 0.52 -17.76
N ASN A 317 -4.46 1.38 -18.30
CA ASN A 317 -4.29 2.83 -18.19
C ASN A 317 -4.35 3.33 -16.75
N ALA A 318 -5.27 2.81 -15.93
CA ALA A 318 -5.36 3.15 -14.51
C ALA A 318 -4.11 2.72 -13.73
N ILE A 319 -3.58 1.52 -13.98
CA ILE A 319 -2.34 1.01 -13.37
C ILE A 319 -1.15 1.92 -13.73
N ILE A 320 -0.96 2.26 -15.00
CA ILE A 320 0.14 3.13 -15.42
C ILE A 320 -0.02 4.53 -14.83
N PHE A 321 -1.23 5.09 -14.81
CA PHE A 321 -1.48 6.35 -14.12
C PHE A 321 -1.04 6.26 -12.65
N ASN A 322 -1.49 5.25 -11.92
CA ASN A 322 -1.16 5.06 -10.49
C ASN A 322 0.36 4.94 -10.26
N LEU A 323 1.05 4.11 -11.05
CA LEU A 323 2.50 3.90 -10.91
C LEU A 323 3.32 5.17 -11.17
N PHE A 324 2.83 6.12 -11.96
CA PHE A 324 3.57 7.34 -12.31
C PHE A 324 3.01 8.61 -11.67
N TYR A 325 1.86 8.54 -10.99
CA TYR A 325 1.33 9.68 -10.25
C TYR A 325 2.26 10.06 -9.08
N GLU A 326 2.05 11.23 -8.49
CA GLU A 326 2.79 11.67 -7.31
C GLU A 326 2.39 10.84 -6.10
N GLY A 327 3.37 10.40 -5.32
CA GLY A 327 3.18 9.52 -4.16
C GLY A 327 3.85 8.16 -4.32
N ILE A 328 3.61 7.28 -3.36
CA ILE A 328 4.16 5.93 -3.30
C ILE A 328 3.10 4.96 -3.85
N PRO A 329 3.34 4.28 -4.98
CA PRO A 329 2.34 3.41 -5.56
C PRO A 329 2.25 2.08 -4.81
N ILE A 330 1.02 1.68 -4.54
CA ILE A 330 0.65 0.35 -4.07
C ILE A 330 -0.02 -0.40 -5.23
N PHE A 331 0.31 -1.68 -5.36
CA PHE A 331 -0.23 -2.59 -6.34
C PHE A 331 -0.80 -3.83 -5.61
N TYR A 332 -2.07 -4.09 -5.80
CA TYR A 332 -2.77 -5.18 -5.12
C TYR A 332 -2.55 -6.51 -5.83
N TYR A 333 -2.22 -7.56 -5.08
CA TYR A 333 -1.97 -8.90 -5.63
C TYR A 333 -3.14 -9.39 -6.49
N GLY A 334 -2.83 -10.10 -7.56
CA GLY A 334 -3.80 -10.63 -8.52
C GLY A 334 -4.18 -9.66 -9.64
N ASP A 335 -3.92 -8.35 -9.49
CA ASP A 335 -4.13 -7.38 -10.57
C ASP A 335 -3.28 -7.72 -11.79
N GLU A 336 -2.07 -8.22 -11.58
CA GLU A 336 -1.16 -8.69 -12.63
C GLU A 336 -1.71 -9.90 -13.40
N GLN A 337 -2.71 -10.57 -12.84
CA GLN A 337 -3.38 -11.73 -13.46
C GLN A 337 -4.83 -11.42 -13.89
N TYR A 338 -5.21 -10.14 -13.90
CA TYR A 338 -6.56 -9.69 -14.24
C TYR A 338 -7.67 -10.22 -13.31
N PHE A 339 -7.41 -10.35 -12.04
CA PHE A 339 -8.45 -10.68 -11.07
C PHE A 339 -9.56 -9.63 -11.11
N ASN A 340 -10.81 -10.07 -10.94
CA ASN A 340 -11.99 -9.23 -11.17
C ASN A 340 -13.09 -9.45 -10.14
N GLY A 341 -12.76 -9.95 -8.97
CA GLY A 341 -13.72 -10.21 -7.91
C GLY A 341 -14.46 -8.95 -7.44
N GLY A 342 -15.73 -9.14 -7.11
CA GLY A 342 -16.60 -8.09 -6.56
C GLY A 342 -16.28 -7.77 -5.10
N SER A 343 -17.31 -7.44 -4.31
CA SER A 343 -17.13 -7.14 -2.89
C SER A 343 -16.58 -8.34 -2.11
N ASP A 344 -15.98 -8.05 -0.94
CA ASP A 344 -15.53 -9.06 0.03
C ASP A 344 -16.55 -10.21 0.19
N PRO A 345 -16.11 -11.48 0.17
CA PRO A 345 -14.73 -11.96 0.05
C PRO A 345 -14.26 -12.17 -1.41
N LYS A 346 -15.07 -11.80 -2.41
CA LYS A 346 -14.79 -12.09 -3.83
C LYS A 346 -13.60 -11.31 -4.39
N ASN A 347 -13.27 -10.12 -3.82
CA ASN A 347 -12.08 -9.34 -4.19
C ASN A 347 -10.79 -9.89 -3.58
N ARG A 348 -10.86 -11.01 -2.85
CA ARG A 348 -9.75 -11.66 -2.13
C ARG A 348 -9.51 -13.07 -2.66
N GLU A 349 -9.52 -13.21 -3.98
CA GLU A 349 -9.24 -14.47 -4.68
C GLU A 349 -7.86 -15.01 -4.31
N THR A 350 -7.67 -16.33 -4.42
CA THR A 350 -6.34 -16.95 -4.23
C THR A 350 -5.49 -16.80 -5.47
N LEU A 351 -4.21 -16.41 -5.31
CA LEU A 351 -3.24 -16.35 -6.41
C LEU A 351 -2.60 -17.72 -6.70
N PHE A 352 -2.93 -18.76 -5.94
CA PHE A 352 -2.38 -20.10 -6.07
C PHE A 352 -2.52 -20.65 -7.49
N GLY A 353 -1.39 -21.06 -8.07
CA GLY A 353 -1.34 -21.56 -9.46
C GLY A 353 -1.56 -20.47 -10.52
N TYR A 354 -1.45 -19.19 -10.15
CA TYR A 354 -1.57 -18.05 -11.07
C TYR A 354 -0.30 -17.17 -11.12
N HIS A 355 0.81 -17.57 -10.55
CA HIS A 355 2.06 -16.81 -10.56
C HIS A 355 2.71 -16.76 -11.96
N TYR A 356 1.94 -16.33 -12.97
CA TYR A 356 2.42 -16.28 -14.36
C TYR A 356 3.24 -15.01 -14.61
N THR A 357 4.53 -15.17 -14.82
CA THR A 357 5.44 -14.05 -15.12
C THR A 357 5.32 -13.51 -16.54
N ASN A 358 4.61 -14.22 -17.42
CA ASN A 358 4.39 -13.83 -18.81
C ASN A 358 3.02 -13.18 -19.07
N SER A 359 2.23 -12.89 -18.02
CA SER A 359 0.99 -12.13 -18.18
C SER A 359 1.29 -10.72 -18.68
N GLU A 360 0.37 -10.14 -19.43
CA GLU A 360 0.53 -8.81 -20.04
C GLU A 360 0.78 -7.73 -19.01
N ILE A 361 -0.03 -7.69 -17.92
CA ILE A 361 0.14 -6.70 -16.84
C ILE A 361 1.44 -6.94 -16.09
N TYR A 362 1.83 -8.19 -15.80
CA TYR A 362 3.12 -8.48 -15.15
C TYR A 362 4.28 -7.83 -15.90
N GLN A 363 4.34 -8.01 -17.23
CA GLN A 363 5.39 -7.44 -18.06
C GLN A 363 5.29 -5.91 -18.15
N MET A 364 4.08 -5.38 -18.26
CA MET A 364 3.85 -3.93 -18.28
C MET A 364 4.31 -3.25 -16.98
N VAL A 365 3.97 -3.82 -15.83
CA VAL A 365 4.35 -3.31 -14.51
C VAL A 365 5.86 -3.41 -14.29
N LYS A 366 6.49 -4.51 -14.75
CA LYS A 366 7.95 -4.67 -14.74
C LYS A 366 8.63 -3.51 -15.46
N ILE A 367 8.24 -3.23 -16.70
CA ILE A 367 8.77 -2.12 -17.50
C ILE A 367 8.51 -0.78 -16.82
N ALA A 368 7.30 -0.57 -16.30
CA ALA A 368 6.95 0.65 -15.59
C ALA A 368 7.84 0.90 -14.37
N ASN A 369 8.07 -0.11 -13.53
CA ASN A 369 8.95 -0.01 -12.36
C ASN A 369 10.43 0.20 -12.75
N GLU A 370 10.89 -0.42 -13.85
CA GLU A 370 12.23 -0.16 -14.41
C GLU A 370 12.39 1.30 -14.82
N VAL A 371 11.39 1.89 -15.49
CA VAL A 371 11.39 3.32 -15.87
C VAL A 371 11.34 4.21 -14.62
N ARG A 372 10.46 3.91 -13.65
CA ARG A 372 10.38 4.64 -12.37
C ARG A 372 11.76 4.76 -11.70
N LYS A 373 12.47 3.63 -11.61
CA LYS A 373 13.79 3.55 -10.95
C LYS A 373 14.90 4.20 -11.78
N SER A 374 14.99 3.88 -13.06
CA SER A 374 16.05 4.40 -13.93
C SER A 374 15.95 5.90 -14.13
N GLN A 375 14.75 6.45 -14.24
CA GLN A 375 14.51 7.90 -14.39
C GLN A 375 14.37 8.62 -13.04
N LYS A 376 14.37 7.89 -11.91
CA LYS A 376 14.19 8.43 -10.54
C LYS A 376 13.00 9.39 -10.43
N ILE A 377 11.89 9.04 -11.08
CA ILE A 377 10.72 9.92 -11.21
C ILE A 377 10.16 10.40 -9.87
N TYR A 378 10.38 9.64 -8.79
CA TYR A 378 9.98 9.99 -7.43
C TYR A 378 10.66 11.30 -6.91
N ASN A 379 11.74 11.75 -7.53
CA ASN A 379 12.40 13.03 -7.25
C ASN A 379 11.92 14.16 -8.18
N GLU A 380 11.10 13.84 -9.19
CA GLU A 380 10.64 14.78 -10.20
C GLU A 380 9.24 15.29 -9.89
N LYS A 381 8.96 16.55 -10.17
CA LYS A 381 7.64 17.16 -9.99
C LYS A 381 6.62 16.53 -10.93
N PHE A 382 5.43 16.28 -10.42
CA PHE A 382 4.26 16.00 -11.26
C PHE A 382 3.76 17.30 -11.91
N ILE A 383 3.62 17.31 -13.23
CA ILE A 383 3.08 18.45 -13.95
C ILE A 383 2.05 17.97 -14.97
N GLN A 384 0.77 18.32 -14.74
CA GLN A 384 -0.28 18.09 -15.74
C GLN A 384 0.04 18.81 -17.03
N ARG A 385 -0.07 18.13 -18.16
CA ARG A 385 0.23 18.66 -19.49
C ARG A 385 -1.00 18.82 -20.38
N TYR A 386 -1.96 17.94 -20.20
CA TYR A 386 -3.22 17.97 -20.95
C TYR A 386 -4.32 17.21 -20.18
N ALA A 387 -5.55 17.68 -20.23
CA ALA A 387 -6.72 16.99 -19.74
C ALA A 387 -7.95 17.34 -20.57
N ASP A 388 -8.73 16.32 -20.96
CA ASP A 388 -10.10 16.46 -21.46
C ASP A 388 -10.95 15.26 -21.02
N ASP A 389 -12.16 15.08 -21.56
CA ASP A 389 -13.05 13.99 -21.13
C ASP A 389 -12.51 12.60 -21.47
N TYR A 390 -11.54 12.46 -22.39
CA TYR A 390 -11.06 11.19 -22.92
C TYR A 390 -9.58 10.94 -22.74
N PHE A 391 -8.80 11.96 -22.41
CA PHE A 391 -7.34 11.89 -22.40
C PHE A 391 -6.75 12.69 -21.26
N TYR A 392 -5.73 12.14 -20.64
CA TYR A 392 -4.93 12.79 -19.62
C TYR A 392 -3.44 12.57 -19.85
N ALA A 393 -2.64 13.62 -19.77
CA ALA A 393 -1.19 13.51 -19.89
C ALA A 393 -0.47 14.38 -18.86
N PHE A 394 0.65 13.87 -18.37
CA PHE A 394 1.49 14.56 -17.39
C PHE A 394 2.97 14.17 -17.57
N THR A 395 3.86 14.99 -17.00
CA THR A 395 5.30 14.68 -16.98
C THR A 395 5.83 14.54 -15.56
N ARG A 396 6.85 13.70 -15.43
CA ARG A 396 7.78 13.62 -14.30
C ARG A 396 9.20 13.67 -14.86
N GLY A 397 9.86 14.85 -14.81
CA GLY A 397 11.15 15.05 -15.46
C GLY A 397 11.12 14.72 -16.96
N ASN A 398 11.98 13.81 -17.40
CA ASN A 398 12.08 13.38 -18.80
C ASN A 398 11.04 12.33 -19.23
N VAL A 399 10.10 11.99 -18.37
CA VAL A 399 9.06 10.99 -18.66
C VAL A 399 7.72 11.68 -18.90
N LEU A 400 7.10 11.39 -20.04
CA LEU A 400 5.75 11.83 -20.40
C LEU A 400 4.83 10.60 -20.36
N ILE A 401 3.80 10.67 -19.55
CA ILE A 401 2.75 9.65 -19.43
C ILE A 401 1.52 10.15 -20.15
N ALA A 402 0.94 9.28 -20.97
CA ALA A 402 -0.33 9.50 -21.63
C ALA A 402 -1.28 8.33 -21.39
N VAL A 403 -2.45 8.62 -20.85
CA VAL A 403 -3.51 7.66 -20.53
C VAL A 403 -4.84 8.12 -21.10
N SER A 404 -5.71 7.16 -21.40
CA SER A 404 -6.99 7.44 -22.08
C SER A 404 -8.07 6.44 -21.65
N ASN A 405 -9.32 6.88 -21.68
CA ASN A 405 -10.50 6.01 -21.63
C ASN A 405 -11.12 5.75 -23.01
N SER A 406 -10.41 6.11 -24.08
CA SER A 406 -10.83 5.93 -25.48
C SER A 406 -9.75 5.22 -26.30
N LYS A 407 -10.17 4.43 -27.31
CA LYS A 407 -9.25 3.64 -28.13
C LYS A 407 -8.63 4.41 -29.28
N ASP A 408 -9.40 5.22 -29.97
CA ASP A 408 -8.95 5.91 -31.19
C ASP A 408 -8.96 7.43 -30.95
N LEU A 409 -7.83 7.95 -30.51
CA LEU A 409 -7.73 9.35 -30.08
C LEU A 409 -6.40 9.95 -30.50
N GLU A 410 -6.46 11.19 -31.06
CA GLU A 410 -5.29 12.00 -31.35
C GLU A 410 -5.32 13.29 -30.53
N ARG A 411 -4.20 13.63 -29.88
CA ARG A 411 -4.04 14.92 -29.15
C ARG A 411 -2.68 15.53 -29.44
N ILE A 412 -2.63 16.85 -29.40
CA ILE A 412 -1.38 17.61 -29.49
C ILE A 412 -1.18 18.34 -28.17
N ILE A 413 -0.09 18.02 -27.48
CA ILE A 413 0.31 18.67 -26.23
C ILE A 413 1.24 19.81 -26.59
N THR A 414 0.86 21.05 -26.30
CA THR A 414 1.67 22.28 -26.55
C THR A 414 2.26 22.85 -25.26
N TYR A 415 1.78 22.43 -24.11
CA TYR A 415 2.34 22.81 -22.81
C TYR A 415 3.30 21.72 -22.30
N HIS A 416 4.58 21.90 -22.56
CA HIS A 416 5.65 20.98 -22.17
C HIS A 416 7.01 21.67 -22.08
N GLU A 417 8.03 20.98 -21.55
CA GLU A 417 9.40 21.48 -21.38
C GLU A 417 10.40 20.87 -22.38
N PHE A 418 9.95 19.94 -23.22
CA PHE A 418 10.79 19.33 -24.25
C PHE A 418 11.10 20.34 -25.36
N LYS A 419 12.28 20.20 -25.95
CA LYS A 419 12.76 21.11 -27.02
C LYS A 419 12.34 20.59 -28.40
N GLU A 420 12.28 21.53 -29.36
CA GLU A 420 12.08 21.17 -30.76
C GLU A 420 13.13 20.15 -31.21
N GLY A 421 12.69 19.07 -31.85
CA GLY A 421 13.53 17.96 -32.27
C GLY A 421 13.80 16.87 -31.19
N ASP A 422 13.42 17.08 -29.93
CA ASP A 422 13.54 16.03 -28.91
C ASP A 422 12.74 14.81 -29.35
N LYS A 423 13.35 13.63 -29.21
CA LYS A 423 12.74 12.33 -29.50
C LYS A 423 12.29 11.66 -28.21
N LEU A 424 11.05 11.23 -28.15
CA LEU A 424 10.42 10.55 -27.02
C LEU A 424 9.97 9.17 -27.46
N CYS A 425 10.48 8.10 -26.82
CA CYS A 425 10.16 6.73 -27.18
C CYS A 425 9.34 6.02 -26.10
N ASN A 426 8.22 5.40 -26.50
CA ASN A 426 7.35 4.64 -25.64
C ASN A 426 8.02 3.34 -25.19
N LYS A 427 8.16 3.15 -23.89
CA LYS A 427 8.82 1.96 -23.33
C LYS A 427 7.91 0.71 -23.29
N LEU A 428 6.60 0.87 -23.50
CA LEU A 428 5.65 -0.24 -23.58
C LEU A 428 5.48 -0.82 -25.00
N ALA A 429 6.02 -0.13 -26.03
CA ALA A 429 5.89 -0.60 -27.42
C ALA A 429 7.17 -0.28 -28.20
N ASN A 430 7.66 -1.27 -28.95
CA ASN A 430 8.75 -1.06 -29.88
C ASN A 430 8.32 -0.14 -31.04
N ASP A 431 9.24 0.69 -31.52
CA ASP A 431 9.05 1.58 -32.68
C ASP A 431 7.98 2.69 -32.51
N ASP A 432 7.42 2.87 -31.30
CA ASP A 432 6.50 3.98 -30.99
C ASP A 432 7.30 5.16 -30.42
N CYS A 433 7.95 5.90 -31.32
CA CYS A 433 8.67 7.12 -30.97
C CYS A 433 8.02 8.34 -31.66
N ILE A 434 7.98 9.45 -30.93
CA ILE A 434 7.46 10.73 -31.39
C ILE A 434 8.55 11.79 -31.30
N THR A 435 8.50 12.78 -32.20
CA THR A 435 9.42 13.89 -32.18
C THR A 435 8.66 15.18 -31.92
N VAL A 436 9.19 16.02 -31.03
CA VAL A 436 8.64 17.36 -30.80
C VAL A 436 8.79 18.20 -32.08
N SER A 437 7.69 18.70 -32.60
CA SER A 437 7.69 19.48 -33.84
C SER A 437 6.65 20.61 -33.79
N ASN A 438 7.02 21.77 -34.34
CA ASN A 438 6.19 22.98 -34.31
C ASN A 438 5.69 23.35 -32.91
N GLY A 439 6.53 23.14 -31.89
CA GLY A 439 6.21 23.40 -30.48
C GLY A 439 5.15 22.48 -29.89
N GLY A 440 4.90 21.31 -30.48
CA GLY A 440 3.90 20.34 -29.98
C GLY A 440 4.36 18.89 -30.04
N ILE A 441 3.71 18.08 -29.18
CA ILE A 441 3.89 16.64 -29.11
C ILE A 441 2.59 16.00 -29.55
N LYS A 442 2.59 15.36 -30.72
CA LYS A 442 1.43 14.66 -31.26
C LYS A 442 1.39 13.23 -30.69
N ILE A 443 0.35 12.91 -29.95
CA ILE A 443 0.11 11.58 -29.38
C ILE A 443 -1.11 10.92 -30.04
N ILE A 444 -0.94 9.65 -30.45
CA ILE A 444 -2.00 8.82 -30.96
C ILE A 444 -2.23 7.69 -29.95
N MET A 445 -3.42 7.63 -29.39
CA MET A 445 -3.83 6.56 -28.48
C MET A 445 -4.55 5.45 -29.28
N ASN A 446 -4.22 4.21 -28.94
CA ASN A 446 -4.84 3.00 -29.48
C ASN A 446 -5.54 2.17 -28.39
N GLY A 447 -5.89 2.82 -27.26
CA GLY A 447 -6.46 2.20 -26.07
C GLY A 447 -5.41 1.76 -25.04
N GLU A 448 -4.11 1.68 -25.43
CA GLU A 448 -3.02 1.31 -24.53
C GLU A 448 -2.42 2.55 -23.87
N PRO A 449 -1.96 2.46 -22.61
CA PRO A 449 -1.21 3.54 -21.97
C PRO A 449 0.15 3.75 -22.64
N LYS A 450 0.71 4.93 -22.52
CA LYS A 450 2.02 5.29 -23.10
C LYS A 450 2.97 5.80 -22.02
N ILE A 451 4.20 5.28 -22.02
CA ILE A 451 5.31 5.73 -21.18
C ILE A 451 6.41 6.23 -22.10
N TYR A 452 6.38 7.49 -22.47
CA TYR A 452 7.42 8.10 -23.31
C TYR A 452 8.58 8.58 -22.46
N VAL A 453 9.79 8.14 -22.82
CA VAL A 453 11.04 8.59 -22.20
C VAL A 453 11.86 9.33 -23.27
N LYS A 454 12.39 10.50 -22.92
CA LYS A 454 13.28 11.25 -23.78
C LYS A 454 14.59 10.49 -23.99
N GLU A 455 15.00 10.31 -25.26
CA GLU A 455 16.28 9.72 -25.66
C GLU A 455 17.44 10.73 -25.62
#